data_1383633f6438e4038d053bd7e196d182
#
_entry.id   1383633f6438e4038d053bd7e196d182
#
_cell.length_a   1.000
_cell.length_b   1.000
_cell.length_c   1.000
_cell.angle_alpha   90.00
_cell.angle_beta   90.00
_cell.angle_gamma   90.00
#
_symmetry.space_group_name_H-M   'P 1'
#
loop_
_entity.id
_entity.type
_entity.pdbx_description
1 polymer ?
#
loop_
_entity_poly.entity_id
_entity_poly.type
_entity_poly.pdbx_seq_one_letter_code
_entity_poly.pdbx_strand_id
1 'polypeptide(L)'
;GEKLFVDYAGQTVPVQDRLTGTIRQAQIFVAVLGASNYTYAEATWTQTLPDWTSSHVRAFAAFGGVPQIVVPDNLRSGVTKTCRYEPELNPTYANLAQHYGVAVIPARVRKPRDKAKVEAGVLLVERWILACLRHQSFFSLAELNTAIAVCLDRLNRRSFKKLPGCRQSQFDAVDRPALQPLPTEPYVYAEWRMARVNIDAHIEVEGHYYSVPSPLIHMALDVRLTVTTVECFHKGQRIASHVRSAERGRHTTVVAHLPSAHQQYLAWSPSRLIQWAETVGPATGAVVVEILARRPHPEQGYRSSLGVLRLERHYGPARLEAACRRAQALEAFTYKSVQSILKTGLDQQPLPEPALTVPLPFEHAHLRGTTYYQ
;
A
#
# COMPACT_ATOMS: atom_id res chain seq x y z
N GLY A 1 -8.62 35.77 5.98
CA GLY A 1 -7.72 34.73 5.51
C GLY A 1 -6.77 34.18 6.57
N GLU A 2 -6.70 34.83 7.76
CA GLU A 2 -5.81 34.33 8.82
C GLU A 2 -6.36 33.06 9.48
N LYS A 3 -7.64 33.06 9.88
CA LYS A 3 -8.24 31.95 10.65
C LYS A 3 -9.49 31.38 9.97
N LEU A 4 -9.53 30.07 9.93
CA LEU A 4 -10.71 29.28 9.50
C LEU A 4 -11.21 28.47 10.69
N PHE A 5 -12.47 28.62 11.05
CA PHE A 5 -13.14 27.84 12.07
C PHE A 5 -13.94 26.72 11.41
N VAL A 6 -13.79 25.48 11.88
CA VAL A 6 -14.43 24.30 11.26
C VAL A 6 -15.12 23.43 12.31
N ASP A 7 -16.29 22.94 11.95
CA ASP A 7 -17.09 22.05 12.78
C ASP A 7 -18.11 21.28 11.94
N TYR A 8 -18.82 20.33 12.55
CA TYR A 8 -20.05 19.75 12.00
C TYR A 8 -21.28 20.34 12.69
N ALA A 9 -22.33 20.61 11.90
CA ALA A 9 -23.61 20.97 12.46
C ALA A 9 -24.22 19.81 13.26
N GLY A 10 -24.91 20.14 14.36
CA GLY A 10 -25.59 19.12 15.17
C GLY A 10 -26.79 18.49 14.45
N GLN A 11 -27.36 19.17 13.46
CA GLN A 11 -28.50 18.70 12.65
C GLN A 11 -27.99 17.94 11.42
N THR A 12 -28.69 16.84 11.09
CA THR A 12 -28.45 16.03 9.89
C THR A 12 -29.56 16.24 8.87
N VAL A 13 -29.32 15.86 7.62
CA VAL A 13 -30.29 15.89 6.54
C VAL A 13 -30.55 14.50 6.01
N PRO A 14 -31.84 14.05 5.95
CA PRO A 14 -32.15 12.74 5.39
C PRO A 14 -31.97 12.73 3.87
N VAL A 15 -31.30 11.70 3.36
CA VAL A 15 -31.16 11.41 1.93
C VAL A 15 -31.70 10.01 1.69
N GLN A 16 -32.65 9.88 0.77
CA GLN A 16 -33.31 8.62 0.44
C GLN A 16 -32.67 7.98 -0.80
N ASP A 17 -32.32 6.73 -0.71
CA ASP A 17 -31.91 5.94 -1.86
C ASP A 17 -33.11 5.64 -2.75
N ARG A 18 -33.03 5.94 -4.05
CA ARG A 18 -34.15 5.77 -5.01
C ARG A 18 -34.50 4.29 -5.25
N LEU A 19 -33.53 3.39 -5.15
CA LEU A 19 -33.72 1.99 -5.47
C LEU A 19 -34.22 1.18 -4.26
N THR A 20 -33.59 1.44 -3.10
CA THR A 20 -33.85 0.66 -1.88
C THR A 20 -34.85 1.33 -0.94
N GLY A 21 -35.15 2.59 -1.13
CA GLY A 21 -35.95 3.40 -0.20
C GLY A 21 -35.26 3.71 1.14
N THR A 22 -34.04 3.25 1.34
CA THR A 22 -33.29 3.42 2.59
C THR A 22 -32.94 4.88 2.83
N ILE A 23 -33.21 5.37 4.03
CA ILE A 23 -32.88 6.75 4.43
C ILE A 23 -31.53 6.74 5.18
N ARG A 24 -30.58 7.53 4.70
CA ARG A 24 -29.29 7.79 5.35
C ARG A 24 -29.24 9.23 5.81
N GLN A 25 -28.67 9.47 7.01
CA GLN A 25 -28.51 10.81 7.56
C GLN A 25 -27.18 11.41 7.09
N ALA A 26 -27.22 12.46 6.31
CA ALA A 26 -26.03 13.21 5.90
C ALA A 26 -25.59 14.17 7.00
N GLN A 27 -24.30 14.22 7.28
CA GLN A 27 -23.65 15.13 8.22
C GLN A 27 -23.32 16.44 7.49
N ILE A 28 -23.39 17.57 8.16
CA ILE A 28 -23.15 18.88 7.54
C ILE A 28 -21.86 19.49 8.08
N PHE A 29 -20.83 19.51 7.24
CA PHE A 29 -19.57 20.19 7.51
C PHE A 29 -19.74 21.69 7.32
N VAL A 30 -19.17 22.50 8.23
CA VAL A 30 -19.25 23.96 8.21
C VAL A 30 -17.86 24.53 8.39
N ALA A 31 -17.46 25.48 7.55
CA ALA A 31 -16.21 26.21 7.63
C ALA A 31 -16.46 27.72 7.49
N VAL A 32 -15.97 28.52 8.45
CA VAL A 32 -16.22 29.95 8.54
C VAL A 32 -14.91 30.73 8.67
N LEU A 33 -14.68 31.69 7.78
CA LEU A 33 -13.53 32.59 7.85
C LEU A 33 -13.69 33.63 8.98
N GLY A 34 -12.58 33.89 9.64
CA GLY A 34 -12.58 34.66 10.89
C GLY A 34 -12.93 36.13 10.75
N ALA A 35 -12.57 36.81 9.68
CA ALA A 35 -12.82 38.26 9.51
C ALA A 35 -14.15 38.53 8.83
N SER A 36 -14.39 37.97 7.65
CA SER A 36 -15.60 38.23 6.85
C SER A 36 -16.85 37.47 7.32
N ASN A 37 -16.67 36.40 8.11
CA ASN A 37 -17.66 35.33 8.35
C ASN A 37 -18.19 34.72 7.04
N TYR A 38 -17.37 34.72 5.99
CA TYR A 38 -17.67 34.01 4.76
C TYR A 38 -17.72 32.50 5.06
N THR A 39 -18.81 31.87 4.67
CA THR A 39 -19.15 30.53 5.11
C THR A 39 -19.14 29.57 3.94
N TYR A 40 -18.53 28.40 4.15
CA TYR A 40 -18.63 27.20 3.32
C TYR A 40 -19.34 26.12 4.12
N ALA A 41 -20.20 25.35 3.48
CA ALA A 41 -20.80 24.15 4.05
C ALA A 41 -21.06 23.11 2.97
N GLU A 42 -21.02 21.87 3.36
CA GLU A 42 -21.34 20.72 2.50
C GLU A 42 -21.88 19.55 3.33
N ALA A 43 -22.58 18.65 2.67
CA ALA A 43 -23.01 17.39 3.24
C ALA A 43 -21.99 16.28 2.96
N THR A 44 -21.73 15.46 3.97
CA THR A 44 -20.91 14.24 3.90
C THR A 44 -21.69 13.05 4.47
N TRP A 45 -21.28 11.82 4.18
CA TRP A 45 -21.94 10.65 4.75
C TRP A 45 -21.57 10.40 6.21
N THR A 46 -20.37 10.77 6.61
CA THR A 46 -19.84 10.51 7.95
C THR A 46 -19.06 11.71 8.46
N GLN A 47 -18.65 11.65 9.72
CA GLN A 47 -17.69 12.58 10.31
C GLN A 47 -16.30 11.93 10.47
N THR A 48 -16.02 10.85 9.74
CA THR A 48 -14.74 10.16 9.79
C THR A 48 -13.62 10.96 9.14
N LEU A 49 -12.37 10.58 9.40
CA LEU A 49 -11.18 11.26 8.85
C LEU A 49 -11.19 11.44 7.32
N PRO A 50 -11.61 10.45 6.51
CA PRO A 50 -11.73 10.64 5.06
C PRO A 50 -12.67 11.79 4.67
N ASP A 51 -13.88 11.83 5.26
CA ASP A 51 -14.86 12.89 4.97
C ASP A 51 -14.36 14.22 5.52
N TRP A 52 -13.83 14.24 6.76
CA TRP A 52 -13.26 15.43 7.39
C TRP A 52 -12.14 16.07 6.56
N THR A 53 -11.15 15.30 6.15
CA THR A 53 -10.02 15.82 5.35
C THR A 53 -10.45 16.23 3.95
N SER A 54 -11.33 15.47 3.31
CA SER A 54 -11.86 15.81 2.00
C SER A 54 -12.68 17.09 2.01
N SER A 55 -13.43 17.35 3.10
CA SER A 55 -14.18 18.59 3.29
C SER A 55 -13.25 19.81 3.40
N HIS A 56 -12.10 19.68 4.08
CA HIS A 56 -11.10 20.76 4.11
C HIS A 56 -10.54 21.05 2.72
N VAL A 57 -10.20 20.01 1.94
CA VAL A 57 -9.70 20.16 0.57
C VAL A 57 -10.69 20.95 -0.28
N ARG A 58 -11.99 20.58 -0.23
CA ARG A 58 -13.03 21.26 -0.99
C ARG A 58 -13.30 22.68 -0.48
N ALA A 59 -13.23 22.91 0.84
CA ALA A 59 -13.38 24.25 1.41
C ALA A 59 -12.24 25.18 0.96
N PHE A 60 -10.97 24.73 0.99
CA PHE A 60 -9.84 25.51 0.51
C PHE A 60 -9.96 25.82 -0.99
N ALA A 61 -10.38 24.85 -1.79
CA ALA A 61 -10.66 25.07 -3.22
C ALA A 61 -11.78 26.09 -3.43
N ALA A 62 -12.87 26.03 -2.65
CA ALA A 62 -13.98 26.97 -2.72
C ALA A 62 -13.59 28.39 -2.30
N PHE A 63 -12.68 28.54 -1.34
CA PHE A 63 -12.13 29.84 -0.97
C PHE A 63 -11.09 30.37 -1.97
N GLY A 64 -10.54 29.50 -2.82
CA GLY A 64 -9.47 29.84 -3.75
C GLY A 64 -8.13 30.09 -3.06
N GLY A 65 -7.92 29.57 -1.86
CA GLY A 65 -6.69 29.69 -1.09
C GLY A 65 -6.75 29.02 0.28
N VAL A 66 -5.62 29.01 0.97
CA VAL A 66 -5.43 28.31 2.25
C VAL A 66 -5.32 29.33 3.39
N PRO A 67 -6.08 29.19 4.50
CA PRO A 67 -5.92 30.04 5.67
C PRO A 67 -4.60 29.74 6.39
N GLN A 68 -4.07 30.67 7.16
CA GLN A 68 -2.85 30.43 7.95
C GLN A 68 -3.10 29.45 9.11
N ILE A 69 -4.31 29.53 9.72
CA ILE A 69 -4.67 28.76 10.89
C ILE A 69 -6.06 28.13 10.67
N VAL A 70 -6.17 26.84 10.92
CA VAL A 70 -7.45 26.13 11.07
C VAL A 70 -7.72 25.87 12.54
N VAL A 71 -8.92 26.24 12.99
CA VAL A 71 -9.39 26.06 14.36
C VAL A 71 -10.53 25.05 14.36
N PRO A 72 -10.25 23.74 14.49
CA PRO A 72 -11.29 22.73 14.66
C PRO A 72 -11.86 22.78 16.08
N ASP A 73 -13.16 22.45 16.22
CA ASP A 73 -13.65 22.02 17.52
C ASP A 73 -13.04 20.63 17.84
N ASN A 74 -12.97 20.26 19.13
CA ASN A 74 -12.35 19.01 19.62
C ASN A 74 -13.05 17.76 19.05
N LEU A 75 -13.02 17.62 17.74
CA LEU A 75 -13.57 16.47 17.04
C LEU A 75 -12.65 15.27 17.23
N ARG A 76 -13.17 14.13 17.66
CA ARG A 76 -12.40 12.86 17.81
C ARG A 76 -11.67 12.45 16.53
N SER A 77 -12.16 12.88 15.37
CA SER A 77 -11.52 12.63 14.07
C SER A 77 -10.23 13.42 13.86
N GLY A 78 -10.10 14.62 14.46
CA GLY A 78 -8.93 15.49 14.29
C GLY A 78 -7.90 15.41 15.43
N VAL A 79 -8.32 15.01 16.62
CA VAL A 79 -7.50 15.06 17.84
C VAL A 79 -7.49 13.69 18.54
N THR A 80 -6.33 13.06 18.63
CA THR A 80 -6.18 11.72 19.23
C THR A 80 -6.22 11.78 20.76
N LYS A 81 -5.65 12.84 21.35
CA LYS A 81 -5.68 13.11 22.79
C LYS A 81 -5.88 14.61 23.04
N THR A 82 -6.85 14.93 23.88
CA THR A 82 -7.05 16.29 24.40
C THR A 82 -6.10 16.52 25.55
N CYS A 83 -4.89 17.01 25.28
CA CYS A 83 -4.00 17.51 26.30
C CYS A 83 -4.15 19.04 26.44
N ARG A 84 -4.05 19.54 27.66
CA ARG A 84 -4.25 20.98 27.94
C ARG A 84 -3.16 21.88 27.35
N TYR A 85 -1.98 21.30 27.05
CA TYR A 85 -0.80 22.02 26.59
C TYR A 85 -0.40 21.71 25.16
N GLU A 86 -0.55 20.45 24.70
CA GLU A 86 -0.24 20.02 23.34
C GLU A 86 -1.24 18.94 22.90
N PRO A 87 -2.32 19.30 22.19
CA PRO A 87 -3.22 18.30 21.64
C PRO A 87 -2.50 17.50 20.53
N GLU A 88 -2.34 16.21 20.71
CA GLU A 88 -1.83 15.33 19.66
C GLU A 88 -2.82 15.28 18.51
N LEU A 89 -2.46 15.87 17.39
CA LEU A 89 -3.22 15.76 16.14
C LEU A 89 -3.14 14.33 15.61
N ASN A 90 -4.24 13.87 15.02
CA ASN A 90 -4.20 12.62 14.28
C ASN A 90 -3.15 12.74 13.16
N PRO A 91 -2.25 11.75 12.97
CA PRO A 91 -1.18 11.80 11.97
C PRO A 91 -1.68 12.11 10.55
N THR A 92 -2.84 11.60 10.18
CA THR A 92 -3.47 11.86 8.88
C THR A 92 -3.89 13.33 8.74
N TYR A 93 -4.45 13.92 9.81
CA TYR A 93 -4.82 15.33 9.80
C TYR A 93 -3.60 16.27 9.84
N ALA A 94 -2.54 15.87 10.57
CA ALA A 94 -1.25 16.55 10.56
C ALA A 94 -0.61 16.53 9.15
N ASN A 95 -0.73 15.42 8.43
CA ASN A 95 -0.25 15.31 7.04
C ASN A 95 -0.99 16.25 6.08
N LEU A 96 -2.32 16.39 6.22
CA LEU A 96 -3.10 17.39 5.48
C LEU A 96 -2.61 18.82 5.81
N ALA A 97 -2.43 19.12 7.10
CA ALA A 97 -1.96 20.43 7.53
C ALA A 97 -0.58 20.77 6.97
N GLN A 98 0.34 19.81 6.97
CA GLN A 98 1.67 19.95 6.37
C GLN A 98 1.60 20.16 4.85
N HIS A 99 0.75 19.43 4.15
CA HIS A 99 0.58 19.56 2.70
C HIS A 99 0.12 20.96 2.28
N TYR A 100 -0.80 21.57 3.04
CA TYR A 100 -1.30 22.92 2.78
C TYR A 100 -0.49 24.03 3.47
N GLY A 101 0.49 23.70 4.31
CA GLY A 101 1.25 24.68 5.06
C GLY A 101 0.41 25.44 6.10
N VAL A 102 -0.66 24.83 6.63
CA VAL A 102 -1.60 25.42 7.57
C VAL A 102 -1.33 24.96 9.00
N ALA A 103 -1.37 25.88 9.97
CA ALA A 103 -1.32 25.53 11.37
C ALA A 103 -2.69 25.08 11.88
N VAL A 104 -2.76 23.93 12.54
CA VAL A 104 -4.00 23.45 13.18
C VAL A 104 -3.93 23.74 14.67
N ILE A 105 -4.81 24.59 15.16
CA ILE A 105 -4.87 24.99 16.58
C ILE A 105 -6.27 24.68 17.10
N PRO A 106 -6.49 23.52 17.77
CA PRO A 106 -7.81 23.18 18.31
C PRO A 106 -8.31 24.23 19.30
N ALA A 107 -9.62 24.44 19.29
CA ALA A 107 -10.25 25.35 20.26
C ALA A 107 -10.02 24.88 21.69
N ARG A 108 -9.67 25.81 22.58
CA ARG A 108 -9.35 25.48 23.98
C ARG A 108 -10.58 24.99 24.72
N VAL A 109 -10.40 23.87 25.45
CA VAL A 109 -11.46 23.32 26.29
C VAL A 109 -11.90 24.34 27.35
N ARG A 110 -13.21 24.54 27.52
CA ARG A 110 -13.85 25.46 28.49
C ARG A 110 -13.58 26.95 28.27
N LYS A 111 -13.19 27.39 27.03
CA LYS A 111 -13.17 28.80 26.67
C LYS A 111 -14.21 29.11 25.60
N PRO A 112 -15.44 29.49 25.94
CA PRO A 112 -16.55 29.70 25.00
C PRO A 112 -16.23 30.77 23.94
N ARG A 113 -15.39 31.74 24.24
CA ARG A 113 -15.01 32.80 23.29
C ARG A 113 -14.22 32.29 22.08
N ASP A 114 -13.46 31.21 22.24
CA ASP A 114 -12.69 30.61 21.14
C ASP A 114 -13.62 29.89 20.14
N LYS A 115 -14.80 29.41 20.61
CA LYS A 115 -15.82 28.70 19.84
C LYS A 115 -16.93 29.59 19.30
N ALA A 116 -17.13 30.77 19.86
CA ALA A 116 -18.28 31.64 19.56
C ALA A 116 -18.47 31.91 18.06
N LYS A 117 -17.36 31.97 17.27
CA LYS A 117 -17.47 32.20 15.81
C LYS A 117 -17.92 30.96 15.06
N VAL A 118 -17.42 29.76 15.38
CA VAL A 118 -17.85 28.54 14.72
C VAL A 118 -19.28 28.17 15.11
N GLU A 119 -19.64 28.33 16.41
CA GLU A 119 -21.01 28.12 16.90
C GLU A 119 -21.99 29.08 16.22
N ALA A 120 -21.64 30.37 16.09
CA ALA A 120 -22.44 31.33 15.34
C ALA A 120 -22.58 30.97 13.85
N GLY A 121 -21.51 30.45 13.24
CA GLY A 121 -21.51 29.97 11.86
C GLY A 121 -22.40 28.74 11.68
N VAL A 122 -22.28 27.75 12.57
CA VAL A 122 -23.15 26.56 12.58
C VAL A 122 -24.63 26.96 12.72
N LEU A 123 -24.97 27.79 13.71
CA LEU A 123 -26.32 28.30 13.88
C LEU A 123 -26.85 29.07 12.64
N LEU A 124 -25.94 29.75 11.96
CA LEU A 124 -26.28 30.45 10.74
C LEU A 124 -26.63 29.48 9.60
N VAL A 125 -25.81 28.43 9.43
CA VAL A 125 -26.07 27.36 8.46
C VAL A 125 -27.39 26.64 8.78
N GLU A 126 -27.61 26.28 10.03
CA GLU A 126 -28.85 25.63 10.47
C GLU A 126 -30.09 26.49 10.15
N ARG A 127 -30.04 27.77 10.47
CA ARG A 127 -31.20 28.69 10.29
C ARG A 127 -31.44 29.10 8.85
N TRP A 128 -30.42 29.25 8.04
CA TRP A 128 -30.53 29.84 6.70
C TRP A 128 -30.36 28.84 5.57
N ILE A 129 -29.76 27.68 5.82
CA ILE A 129 -29.57 26.64 4.84
C ILE A 129 -30.46 25.46 5.19
N LEU A 130 -30.26 24.79 6.32
CA LEU A 130 -30.99 23.57 6.65
C LEU A 130 -32.49 23.83 6.85
N ALA A 131 -32.85 24.96 7.47
CA ALA A 131 -34.27 25.35 7.59
C ALA A 131 -34.96 25.60 6.24
N CYS A 132 -34.23 26.12 5.23
CA CYS A 132 -34.77 26.28 3.88
C CYS A 132 -34.93 24.95 3.15
N LEU A 133 -34.11 23.96 3.46
CA LEU A 133 -34.08 22.63 2.81
C LEU A 133 -35.00 21.61 3.51
N ARG A 134 -35.56 21.92 4.69
CA ARG A 134 -36.30 20.97 5.55
C ARG A 134 -37.53 20.31 4.90
N HIS A 135 -38.07 20.92 3.87
CA HIS A 135 -39.27 20.42 3.15
C HIS A 135 -38.92 19.82 1.79
N GLN A 136 -37.64 19.69 1.47
CA GLN A 136 -37.18 19.10 0.24
C GLN A 136 -36.71 17.65 0.49
N SER A 137 -37.02 16.78 -0.45
CA SER A 137 -36.52 15.39 -0.44
C SER A 137 -35.31 15.28 -1.36
N PHE A 138 -34.26 14.64 -0.86
CA PHE A 138 -33.00 14.43 -1.60
C PHE A 138 -32.77 12.95 -1.83
N PHE A 139 -32.31 12.61 -3.04
CA PHE A 139 -32.08 11.23 -3.44
C PHE A 139 -30.58 10.91 -3.66
N SER A 140 -29.73 11.90 -3.54
CA SER A 140 -28.28 11.74 -3.56
C SER A 140 -27.59 12.84 -2.75
N LEU A 141 -26.35 12.53 -2.29
CA LEU A 141 -25.50 13.51 -1.63
C LEU A 141 -25.15 14.68 -2.57
N ALA A 142 -24.97 14.40 -3.86
CA ALA A 142 -24.67 15.41 -4.87
C ALA A 142 -25.84 16.41 -5.04
N GLU A 143 -27.08 15.90 -5.07
CA GLU A 143 -28.29 16.74 -5.15
C GLU A 143 -28.42 17.65 -3.92
N LEU A 144 -28.21 17.08 -2.71
CA LEU A 144 -28.20 17.86 -1.47
C LEU A 144 -27.07 18.92 -1.47
N ASN A 145 -25.87 18.58 -1.89
CA ASN A 145 -24.75 19.53 -1.96
C ASN A 145 -25.01 20.66 -2.97
N THR A 146 -25.64 20.36 -4.08
CA THR A 146 -26.06 21.41 -5.04
C THR A 146 -27.07 22.38 -4.41
N ALA A 147 -28.05 21.86 -3.68
CA ALA A 147 -29.04 22.71 -2.97
C ALA A 147 -28.37 23.54 -1.86
N ILE A 148 -27.42 22.95 -1.09
CA ILE A 148 -26.64 23.68 -0.09
C ILE A 148 -25.84 24.80 -0.74
N ALA A 149 -25.19 24.58 -1.88
CA ALA A 149 -24.37 25.57 -2.58
C ALA A 149 -25.22 26.81 -3.01
N VAL A 150 -26.44 26.57 -3.51
CA VAL A 150 -27.40 27.67 -3.85
C VAL A 150 -27.78 28.48 -2.62
N CYS A 151 -28.04 27.81 -1.50
CA CYS A 151 -28.36 28.50 -0.25
C CYS A 151 -27.17 29.27 0.32
N LEU A 152 -25.92 28.71 0.20
CA LEU A 152 -24.69 29.39 0.60
C LEU A 152 -24.41 30.66 -0.18
N ASP A 153 -24.60 30.65 -1.51
CA ASP A 153 -24.44 31.85 -2.33
C ASP A 153 -25.37 32.95 -1.85
N ARG A 154 -26.67 32.64 -1.64
CA ARG A 154 -27.65 33.61 -1.08
C ARG A 154 -27.23 34.09 0.31
N LEU A 155 -26.72 33.21 1.19
CA LEU A 155 -26.31 33.59 2.53
C LEU A 155 -25.09 34.52 2.49
N ASN A 156 -24.09 34.22 1.67
CA ASN A 156 -22.88 34.99 1.58
C ASN A 156 -23.07 36.35 0.90
N ARG A 157 -24.04 36.48 0.00
CA ARG A 157 -24.41 37.75 -0.64
C ARG A 157 -25.45 38.58 0.15
N ARG A 158 -25.97 38.03 1.22
CA ARG A 158 -26.95 38.73 2.04
C ARG A 158 -26.33 39.94 2.76
N SER A 159 -26.90 41.11 2.61
CA SER A 159 -26.47 42.33 3.29
C SER A 159 -26.49 42.20 4.81
N PHE A 160 -25.50 42.74 5.46
CA PHE A 160 -25.44 42.82 6.92
C PHE A 160 -26.52 43.81 7.45
N LYS A 161 -27.04 43.54 8.65
CA LYS A 161 -28.02 44.44 9.28
C LYS A 161 -27.40 45.70 9.88
N LYS A 162 -26.13 45.63 10.35
CA LYS A 162 -25.49 46.71 11.11
C LYS A 162 -24.20 47.24 10.47
N LEU A 163 -23.72 46.60 9.42
CA LEU A 163 -22.48 46.94 8.72
C LEU A 163 -22.77 47.07 7.22
N PRO A 164 -22.04 47.95 6.50
CA PRO A 164 -22.16 48.00 5.05
C PRO A 164 -21.64 46.72 4.40
N GLY A 165 -22.25 46.34 3.25
CA GLY A 165 -21.83 45.19 2.47
C GLY A 165 -22.43 43.85 2.92
N CYS A 166 -21.76 42.78 2.52
CA CYS A 166 -22.14 41.40 2.79
C CYS A 166 -20.90 40.55 3.07
N ARG A 167 -21.10 39.28 3.40
CA ARG A 167 -19.96 38.36 3.65
C ARG A 167 -19.04 38.23 2.45
N GLN A 168 -19.59 38.15 1.25
CA GLN A 168 -18.84 38.11 0.00
C GLN A 168 -17.96 39.34 -0.17
N SER A 169 -18.50 40.55 -0.01
CA SER A 169 -17.70 41.77 -0.16
C SER A 169 -16.61 41.91 0.89
N GLN A 170 -16.85 41.47 2.13
CA GLN A 170 -15.85 41.43 3.18
C GLN A 170 -14.79 40.34 2.91
N PHE A 171 -15.18 39.20 2.38
CA PHE A 171 -14.24 38.15 1.96
C PHE A 171 -13.30 38.68 0.87
N ASP A 172 -13.84 39.32 -0.15
CA ASP A 172 -13.03 39.83 -1.27
C ASP A 172 -12.07 40.94 -0.82
N ALA A 173 -12.51 41.78 0.14
CA ALA A 173 -11.70 42.88 0.62
C ALA A 173 -10.64 42.50 1.68
N VAL A 174 -10.94 41.52 2.55
CA VAL A 174 -10.12 41.26 3.76
C VAL A 174 -9.53 39.85 3.78
N ASP A 175 -10.36 38.82 3.59
CA ASP A 175 -9.88 37.45 3.76
C ASP A 175 -9.13 36.94 2.52
N ARG A 176 -9.65 37.16 1.31
CA ARG A 176 -9.06 36.66 0.07
C ARG A 176 -7.60 37.11 -0.13
N PRO A 177 -7.23 38.39 0.08
CA PRO A 177 -5.84 38.82 -0.06
C PRO A 177 -4.89 38.20 0.97
N ALA A 178 -5.41 37.74 2.11
CA ALA A 178 -4.65 37.16 3.20
C ALA A 178 -4.55 35.62 3.14
N LEU A 179 -5.27 34.99 2.22
CA LEU A 179 -5.14 33.55 1.96
C LEU A 179 -3.80 33.25 1.27
N GLN A 180 -3.21 32.11 1.64
CA GLN A 180 -2.06 31.55 0.93
C GLN A 180 -2.50 30.90 -0.39
N PRO A 181 -1.64 30.83 -1.42
CA PRO A 181 -1.99 30.14 -2.65
C PRO A 181 -2.21 28.65 -2.40
N LEU A 182 -3.12 28.07 -3.19
CA LEU A 182 -3.33 26.61 -3.19
C LEU A 182 -2.07 25.91 -3.74
N PRO A 183 -1.68 24.75 -3.20
CA PRO A 183 -0.66 23.90 -3.81
C PRO A 183 -1.15 23.41 -5.19
N THR A 184 -0.19 23.14 -6.09
CA THR A 184 -0.47 22.67 -7.46
C THR A 184 -1.29 21.38 -7.47
N GLU A 185 -0.97 20.46 -6.56
CA GLU A 185 -1.67 19.20 -6.42
C GLU A 185 -2.58 19.23 -5.19
N PRO A 186 -3.84 18.84 -5.30
CA PRO A 186 -4.72 18.73 -4.13
C PRO A 186 -4.26 17.60 -3.21
N TYR A 187 -4.51 17.74 -1.92
CA TYR A 187 -4.22 16.70 -0.94
C TYR A 187 -5.03 15.43 -1.24
N VAL A 188 -4.34 14.31 -1.32
CA VAL A 188 -4.95 12.99 -1.43
C VAL A 188 -4.98 12.35 -0.04
N TYR A 189 -6.18 12.00 0.42
CA TYR A 189 -6.35 11.31 1.70
C TYR A 189 -5.48 10.07 1.77
N ALA A 190 -4.77 9.94 2.89
CA ALA A 190 -3.98 8.77 3.17
C ALA A 190 -4.12 8.37 4.63
N GLU A 191 -4.26 7.08 4.86
CA GLU A 191 -4.26 6.49 6.19
C GLU A 191 -2.83 6.12 6.58
N TRP A 192 -2.42 6.48 7.80
CA TRP A 192 -1.11 6.13 8.32
C TRP A 192 -1.23 4.95 9.29
N ARG A 193 -0.40 3.94 9.07
CA ARG A 193 -0.30 2.74 9.91
C ARG A 193 1.16 2.41 10.17
N MET A 194 1.43 1.68 11.25
CA MET A 194 2.73 1.07 11.47
C MET A 194 2.68 -0.39 11.03
N ALA A 195 3.71 -0.84 10.31
CA ALA A 195 3.90 -2.25 9.97
C ALA A 195 5.32 -2.69 10.28
N ARG A 196 5.48 -3.93 10.76
CA ARG A 196 6.79 -4.54 11.01
C ARG A 196 7.23 -5.31 9.78
N VAL A 197 8.51 -5.17 9.44
CA VAL A 197 9.08 -5.92 8.32
C VAL A 197 9.36 -7.37 8.74
N ASN A 198 8.82 -8.29 7.98
CA ASN A 198 9.01 -9.73 8.16
C ASN A 198 10.40 -10.17 7.69
N ILE A 199 10.79 -11.42 8.02
CA ILE A 199 12.10 -12.02 7.66
C ILE A 199 12.31 -12.14 6.14
N ASP A 200 11.23 -12.16 5.38
CA ASP A 200 11.23 -12.24 3.91
C ASP A 200 11.32 -10.87 3.23
N ALA A 201 11.62 -9.81 4.01
CA ALA A 201 11.68 -8.41 3.56
C ALA A 201 10.34 -7.87 3.04
N HIS A 202 9.22 -8.31 3.59
CA HIS A 202 7.89 -7.79 3.29
C HIS A 202 7.21 -7.22 4.53
N ILE A 203 6.32 -6.27 4.31
CA ILE A 203 5.32 -5.83 5.28
C ILE A 203 3.95 -6.36 4.87
N GLU A 204 3.11 -6.68 5.84
CA GLU A 204 1.71 -7.04 5.60
C GLU A 204 0.83 -5.81 5.75
N VAL A 205 -0.01 -5.55 4.74
CA VAL A 205 -1.01 -4.50 4.74
C VAL A 205 -2.31 -5.05 4.16
N GLU A 206 -3.37 -5.07 4.97
CA GLU A 206 -4.72 -5.55 4.59
C GLU A 206 -4.73 -7.00 4.04
N GLY A 207 -3.75 -7.80 4.46
CA GLY A 207 -3.60 -9.19 4.03
C GLY A 207 -2.82 -9.38 2.74
N HIS A 208 -2.25 -8.31 2.15
CA HIS A 208 -1.32 -8.38 1.03
C HIS A 208 0.10 -8.05 1.50
N TYR A 209 1.12 -8.63 0.87
CA TYR A 209 2.52 -8.49 1.26
C TYR A 209 3.28 -7.62 0.26
N TYR A 210 3.93 -6.54 0.77
CA TYR A 210 4.69 -5.58 -0.04
C TYR A 210 6.15 -5.59 0.37
N SER A 211 7.05 -5.75 -0.62
CA SER A 211 8.49 -5.80 -0.35
C SER A 211 9.06 -4.44 0.04
N VAL A 212 10.01 -4.45 0.96
CA VAL A 212 10.81 -3.30 1.36
C VAL A 212 12.29 -3.67 1.38
N PRO A 213 13.23 -2.71 1.33
CA PRO A 213 14.66 -3.02 1.34
C PRO A 213 15.06 -3.95 2.49
N SER A 214 15.75 -5.05 2.17
CA SER A 214 16.12 -6.12 3.11
C SER A 214 16.93 -5.68 4.35
N PRO A 215 17.72 -4.59 4.34
CA PRO A 215 18.38 -4.10 5.55
C PRO A 215 17.41 -3.66 6.66
N LEU A 216 16.12 -3.48 6.33
CA LEU A 216 15.07 -3.04 7.27
C LEU A 216 14.28 -4.21 7.89
N ILE A 217 14.70 -5.45 7.67
CA ILE A 217 14.09 -6.64 8.28
C ILE A 217 14.01 -6.46 9.80
N HIS A 218 12.84 -6.83 10.38
CA HIS A 218 12.47 -6.67 11.79
C HIS A 218 12.25 -5.23 12.28
N MET A 219 12.46 -4.21 11.46
CA MET A 219 12.16 -2.83 11.83
C MET A 219 10.66 -2.52 11.68
N ALA A 220 10.20 -1.53 12.44
CA ALA A 220 8.87 -0.94 12.27
C ALA A 220 8.98 0.21 11.27
N LEU A 221 8.03 0.28 10.36
CA LEU A 221 7.93 1.30 9.31
C LEU A 221 6.60 2.03 9.42
N ASP A 222 6.62 3.32 9.10
CA ASP A 222 5.40 4.07 8.86
C ASP A 222 4.90 3.78 7.44
N VAL A 223 3.64 3.42 7.31
CA VAL A 223 3.01 3.06 6.04
C VAL A 223 1.89 4.04 5.74
N ARG A 224 2.01 4.73 4.63
CA ARG A 224 1.01 5.65 4.10
C ARG A 224 0.16 4.93 3.04
N LEU A 225 -1.13 4.81 3.32
CA LEU A 225 -2.10 4.11 2.47
C LEU A 225 -3.01 5.14 1.79
N THR A 226 -2.92 5.23 0.48
CA THR A 226 -3.89 5.95 -0.34
C THR A 226 -4.91 4.97 -0.94
N VAL A 227 -5.84 5.46 -1.74
CA VAL A 227 -6.76 4.60 -2.49
C VAL A 227 -6.01 3.69 -3.47
N THR A 228 -4.90 4.16 -4.03
CA THR A 228 -4.18 3.49 -5.13
C THR A 228 -2.77 3.03 -4.77
N THR A 229 -2.16 3.55 -3.70
CA THR A 229 -0.75 3.30 -3.39
C THR A 229 -0.52 2.90 -1.93
N VAL A 230 0.53 2.12 -1.71
CA VAL A 230 1.12 1.77 -0.42
C VAL A 230 2.54 2.32 -0.42
N GLU A 231 2.82 3.31 0.41
CA GLU A 231 4.13 3.95 0.53
C GLU A 231 4.72 3.63 1.90
N CYS A 232 5.97 3.19 1.94
CA CYS A 232 6.67 2.83 3.16
C CYS A 232 7.72 3.88 3.50
N PHE A 233 7.76 4.30 4.76
CA PHE A 233 8.69 5.31 5.26
C PHE A 233 9.49 4.76 6.43
N HIS A 234 10.77 5.11 6.47
CA HIS A 234 11.66 4.88 7.60
C HIS A 234 12.30 6.20 8.01
N LYS A 235 12.12 6.62 9.26
CA LYS A 235 12.63 7.89 9.79
C LYS A 235 12.25 9.11 8.91
N GLY A 236 10.99 9.14 8.44
CA GLY A 236 10.45 10.21 7.60
C GLY A 236 10.88 10.15 6.12
N GLN A 237 11.74 9.22 5.72
CA GLN A 237 12.18 9.06 4.34
C GLN A 237 11.43 7.92 3.66
N ARG A 238 10.87 8.17 2.45
CA ARG A 238 10.19 7.14 1.66
C ARG A 238 11.20 6.14 1.10
N ILE A 239 11.04 4.86 1.46
CA ILE A 239 11.95 3.77 1.11
C ILE A 239 11.36 2.81 0.08
N ALA A 240 10.04 2.74 -0.04
CA ALA A 240 9.35 1.93 -1.04
C ALA A 240 7.98 2.53 -1.39
N SER A 241 7.51 2.26 -2.60
CA SER A 241 6.17 2.62 -3.07
C SER A 241 5.64 1.51 -3.98
N HIS A 242 4.40 1.09 -3.76
CA HIS A 242 3.74 0.02 -4.49
C HIS A 242 2.33 0.42 -4.89
N VAL A 243 1.81 -0.14 -5.96
CA VAL A 243 0.38 -0.08 -6.27
C VAL A 243 -0.37 -0.93 -5.24
N ARG A 244 -1.42 -0.34 -4.64
CA ARG A 244 -2.26 -1.05 -3.67
C ARG A 244 -3.02 -2.18 -4.36
N SER A 245 -2.96 -3.38 -3.78
CA SER A 245 -3.66 -4.57 -4.24
C SER A 245 -4.74 -4.98 -3.23
N ALA A 246 -5.88 -5.43 -3.72
CA ALA A 246 -6.95 -6.02 -2.90
C ALA A 246 -6.81 -7.55 -2.74
N GLU A 247 -5.83 -8.17 -3.40
CA GLU A 247 -5.62 -9.62 -3.37
C GLU A 247 -4.95 -10.04 -2.06
N ARG A 248 -5.67 -10.77 -1.21
CA ARG A 248 -5.13 -11.29 0.04
C ARG A 248 -4.23 -12.50 -0.17
N GLY A 249 -3.18 -12.61 0.66
CA GLY A 249 -2.21 -13.71 0.62
C GLY A 249 -1.24 -13.66 -0.55
N ARG A 250 -1.27 -12.62 -1.38
CA ARG A 250 -0.35 -12.40 -2.50
C ARG A 250 0.78 -11.45 -2.12
N HIS A 251 1.84 -11.49 -2.90
CA HIS A 251 3.04 -10.67 -2.71
C HIS A 251 3.25 -9.75 -3.92
N THR A 252 3.56 -8.48 -3.64
CA THR A 252 4.11 -7.53 -4.61
C THR A 252 5.57 -7.30 -4.27
N THR A 253 6.47 -7.91 -5.05
CA THR A 253 7.90 -7.94 -4.76
C THR A 253 8.70 -7.16 -5.79
N VAL A 254 9.49 -6.21 -5.33
CA VAL A 254 10.53 -5.54 -6.11
C VAL A 254 11.84 -6.27 -5.87
N VAL A 255 12.45 -6.81 -6.92
CA VAL A 255 13.66 -7.65 -6.83
C VAL A 255 14.81 -6.93 -6.13
N ALA A 256 14.97 -5.62 -6.35
CA ALA A 256 16.00 -4.80 -5.71
C ALA A 256 15.86 -4.72 -4.17
N HIS A 257 14.70 -5.00 -3.61
CA HIS A 257 14.46 -5.00 -2.16
C HIS A 257 14.98 -6.26 -1.48
N LEU A 258 15.13 -7.36 -2.22
CA LEU A 258 15.55 -8.65 -1.67
C LEU A 258 17.05 -8.67 -1.33
N PRO A 259 17.48 -9.52 -0.37
CA PRO A 259 18.90 -9.75 -0.12
C PRO A 259 19.67 -10.15 -1.38
N SER A 260 20.92 -9.72 -1.52
CA SER A 260 21.74 -9.99 -2.71
C SER A 260 21.82 -11.45 -3.10
N ALA A 261 21.84 -12.36 -2.10
CA ALA A 261 21.80 -13.80 -2.34
C ALA A 261 20.50 -14.25 -3.02
N HIS A 262 19.34 -13.66 -2.65
CA HIS A 262 18.05 -13.95 -3.28
C HIS A 262 17.93 -13.30 -4.66
N GLN A 263 18.46 -12.09 -4.84
CA GLN A 263 18.51 -11.44 -6.15
C GLN A 263 19.33 -12.27 -7.16
N GLN A 264 20.48 -12.79 -6.74
CA GLN A 264 21.28 -13.69 -7.55
C GLN A 264 20.51 -14.98 -7.89
N TYR A 265 19.75 -15.50 -6.93
CA TYR A 265 18.96 -16.72 -7.12
C TYR A 265 17.83 -16.52 -8.15
N LEU A 266 17.15 -15.38 -8.12
CA LEU A 266 16.12 -15.00 -9.10
C LEU A 266 16.67 -14.64 -10.48
N ALA A 267 17.95 -14.24 -10.56
CA ALA A 267 18.65 -14.00 -11.82
C ALA A 267 19.02 -15.30 -12.56
N TRP A 268 18.92 -16.46 -11.89
CA TRP A 268 19.17 -17.75 -12.50
C TRP A 268 17.92 -18.25 -13.23
N SER A 269 18.02 -18.41 -14.53
CA SER A 269 17.04 -19.13 -15.34
C SER A 269 17.57 -20.55 -15.63
N PRO A 270 16.68 -21.54 -15.91
CA PRO A 270 17.11 -22.85 -16.37
C PRO A 270 18.09 -22.77 -17.53
N SER A 271 17.81 -21.93 -18.52
CA SER A 271 18.65 -21.71 -19.70
C SER A 271 20.05 -21.22 -19.35
N ARG A 272 20.18 -20.28 -18.40
CA ARG A 272 21.48 -19.76 -17.97
C ARG A 272 22.31 -20.79 -17.22
N LEU A 273 21.67 -21.63 -16.39
CA LEU A 273 22.35 -22.73 -15.70
C LEU A 273 22.84 -23.79 -16.68
N ILE A 274 22.03 -24.12 -17.68
CA ILE A 274 22.39 -25.07 -18.74
C ILE A 274 23.55 -24.52 -19.56
N GLN A 275 23.47 -23.27 -20.04
CA GLN A 275 24.55 -22.61 -20.76
C GLN A 275 25.87 -22.62 -19.97
N TRP A 276 25.85 -22.28 -18.68
CA TRP A 276 27.02 -22.35 -17.85
C TRP A 276 27.55 -23.80 -17.75
N ALA A 277 26.69 -24.79 -17.56
CA ALA A 277 27.10 -26.19 -17.51
C ALA A 277 27.70 -26.64 -18.82
N GLU A 278 27.21 -26.22 -19.97
CA GLU A 278 27.76 -26.52 -21.30
C GLU A 278 29.14 -25.89 -21.53
N THR A 279 29.46 -24.73 -20.92
CA THR A 279 30.80 -24.16 -20.96
C THR A 279 31.84 -25.03 -20.23
N VAL A 280 31.42 -25.80 -19.24
CA VAL A 280 32.27 -26.78 -18.54
C VAL A 280 32.46 -28.04 -19.41
N GLY A 281 31.36 -28.54 -19.97
CA GLY A 281 31.33 -29.65 -20.88
C GLY A 281 29.96 -30.26 -21.11
N PRO A 282 29.78 -31.06 -22.18
CA PRO A 282 28.48 -31.62 -22.58
C PRO A 282 27.88 -32.58 -21.54
N ALA A 283 28.68 -33.36 -20.84
CA ALA A 283 28.18 -34.26 -19.80
C ALA A 283 27.70 -33.46 -18.58
N THR A 284 28.39 -32.37 -18.23
CA THR A 284 27.96 -31.46 -17.17
C THR A 284 26.63 -30.77 -17.55
N GLY A 285 26.49 -30.34 -18.80
CA GLY A 285 25.24 -29.81 -19.34
C GLY A 285 24.07 -30.78 -19.18
N ALA A 286 24.28 -32.03 -19.63
CA ALA A 286 23.25 -33.07 -19.55
C ALA A 286 22.85 -33.41 -18.10
N VAL A 287 23.79 -33.48 -17.16
CA VAL A 287 23.51 -33.71 -15.74
C VAL A 287 22.65 -32.55 -15.17
N VAL A 288 22.94 -31.29 -15.51
CA VAL A 288 22.17 -30.14 -15.07
C VAL A 288 20.76 -30.16 -15.66
N VAL A 289 20.60 -30.48 -16.93
CA VAL A 289 19.27 -30.65 -17.58
C VAL A 289 18.45 -31.70 -16.84
N GLU A 290 19.01 -32.86 -16.54
CA GLU A 290 18.34 -33.92 -15.83
C GLU A 290 17.96 -33.54 -14.38
N ILE A 291 18.83 -32.83 -13.66
CA ILE A 291 18.50 -32.31 -12.32
C ILE A 291 17.30 -31.37 -12.36
N LEU A 292 17.22 -30.54 -13.39
CA LEU A 292 16.12 -29.58 -13.56
C LEU A 292 14.83 -30.27 -14.00
N ALA A 293 14.91 -31.25 -14.93
CA ALA A 293 13.76 -31.96 -15.49
C ALA A 293 13.07 -32.91 -14.48
N ARG A 294 13.85 -33.51 -13.56
CA ARG A 294 13.32 -34.45 -12.55
C ARG A 294 12.53 -33.76 -11.42
N ARG A 295 12.39 -32.45 -11.43
CA ARG A 295 11.65 -31.70 -10.43
C ARG A 295 10.32 -31.19 -11.00
N PRO A 296 9.22 -31.18 -10.22
CA PRO A 296 7.94 -30.62 -10.66
C PRO A 296 8.06 -29.14 -11.08
N HIS A 297 8.95 -28.38 -10.42
CA HIS A 297 9.31 -27.02 -10.78
C HIS A 297 10.84 -26.92 -10.93
N PRO A 298 11.35 -26.42 -12.07
CA PRO A 298 12.79 -26.30 -12.34
C PRO A 298 13.56 -25.54 -11.25
N GLU A 299 12.93 -24.54 -10.62
CA GLU A 299 13.50 -23.74 -9.53
C GLU A 299 13.96 -24.60 -8.34
N GLN A 300 13.30 -25.73 -8.06
CA GLN A 300 13.71 -26.66 -7.00
C GLN A 300 15.04 -27.34 -7.31
N GLY A 301 15.44 -27.39 -8.58
CA GLY A 301 16.70 -27.91 -9.06
C GLY A 301 17.88 -26.93 -8.98
N TYR A 302 17.61 -25.60 -8.88
CA TYR A 302 18.67 -24.57 -8.98
C TYR A 302 19.77 -24.73 -7.95
N ARG A 303 19.43 -25.01 -6.69
CA ARG A 303 20.43 -25.20 -5.62
C ARG A 303 21.34 -26.39 -5.91
N SER A 304 20.81 -27.49 -6.42
CA SER A 304 21.55 -28.69 -6.77
C SER A 304 22.42 -28.46 -7.99
N SER A 305 21.89 -27.81 -9.03
CA SER A 305 22.65 -27.47 -10.25
C SER A 305 23.79 -26.50 -9.96
N LEU A 306 23.54 -25.42 -9.18
CA LEU A 306 24.60 -24.51 -8.72
C LEU A 306 25.65 -25.22 -7.86
N GLY A 307 25.24 -26.19 -7.03
CA GLY A 307 26.13 -27.02 -6.25
C GLY A 307 27.10 -27.78 -7.16
N VAL A 308 26.59 -28.44 -8.20
CA VAL A 308 27.43 -29.17 -9.18
C VAL A 308 28.38 -28.20 -9.88
N LEU A 309 27.90 -27.08 -10.40
CA LEU A 309 28.75 -26.12 -11.12
C LEU A 309 29.83 -25.50 -10.24
N ARG A 310 29.54 -25.25 -8.96
CA ARG A 310 30.56 -24.73 -8.01
C ARG A 310 31.71 -25.71 -7.72
N LEU A 311 31.53 -27.02 -7.98
CA LEU A 311 32.62 -28.02 -7.83
C LEU A 311 33.75 -27.76 -8.84
N GLU A 312 33.49 -27.11 -9.96
CA GLU A 312 34.50 -26.66 -10.92
C GLU A 312 35.64 -25.89 -10.27
N ARG A 313 35.30 -25.01 -9.30
CA ARG A 313 36.31 -24.17 -8.61
C ARG A 313 37.33 -25.00 -7.78
N HIS A 314 36.91 -26.17 -7.31
CA HIS A 314 37.73 -26.99 -6.43
C HIS A 314 38.44 -28.10 -7.20
N TYR A 315 37.82 -28.66 -8.24
CA TYR A 315 38.33 -29.84 -8.95
C TYR A 315 38.75 -29.53 -10.37
N GLY A 316 38.42 -28.37 -10.91
CA GLY A 316 38.67 -27.98 -12.28
C GLY A 316 37.62 -28.54 -13.27
N PRO A 317 37.48 -27.90 -14.48
CA PRO A 317 36.46 -28.26 -15.45
C PRO A 317 36.61 -29.69 -16.00
N ALA A 318 37.82 -30.14 -16.28
CA ALA A 318 38.08 -31.46 -16.85
C ALA A 318 37.63 -32.59 -15.90
N ARG A 319 37.91 -32.47 -14.59
CA ARG A 319 37.52 -33.48 -13.60
C ARG A 319 36.00 -33.44 -13.36
N LEU A 320 35.39 -32.26 -13.33
CA LEU A 320 33.94 -32.14 -13.19
C LEU A 320 33.24 -32.79 -14.39
N GLU A 321 33.70 -32.54 -15.60
CA GLU A 321 33.14 -33.16 -16.81
C GLU A 321 33.30 -34.70 -16.80
N ALA A 322 34.44 -35.22 -16.38
CA ALA A 322 34.67 -36.67 -16.23
C ALA A 322 33.75 -37.29 -15.17
N ALA A 323 33.55 -36.59 -14.04
CA ALA A 323 32.61 -37.01 -12.98
C ALA A 323 31.17 -37.01 -13.45
N CYS A 324 30.75 -35.98 -14.19
CA CYS A 324 29.41 -35.88 -14.77
C CYS A 324 29.17 -36.97 -15.82
N ARG A 325 30.17 -37.31 -16.65
CA ARG A 325 30.08 -38.41 -17.61
C ARG A 325 29.90 -39.76 -16.89
N ARG A 326 30.58 -39.99 -15.79
CA ARG A 326 30.39 -41.18 -14.97
C ARG A 326 29.01 -41.19 -14.30
N ALA A 327 28.54 -40.04 -13.79
CA ALA A 327 27.23 -39.89 -13.21
C ALA A 327 26.10 -40.20 -14.23
N GLN A 328 26.29 -39.83 -15.49
CA GLN A 328 25.38 -40.20 -16.60
C GLN A 328 25.37 -41.70 -16.82
N ALA A 329 26.55 -42.35 -16.92
CA ALA A 329 26.66 -43.80 -17.12
C ALA A 329 26.02 -44.61 -15.99
N LEU A 330 25.93 -44.03 -14.79
CA LEU A 330 25.30 -44.62 -13.60
C LEU A 330 23.86 -44.12 -13.34
N GLU A 331 23.32 -43.29 -14.21
CA GLU A 331 22.00 -42.61 -14.04
C GLU A 331 21.87 -41.89 -12.71
N ALA A 332 22.95 -41.42 -12.12
CA ALA A 332 23.01 -40.86 -10.78
C ALA A 332 23.04 -39.31 -10.80
N PHE A 333 21.97 -38.70 -11.25
CA PHE A 333 21.81 -37.26 -11.48
C PHE A 333 21.54 -36.47 -10.19
N THR A 334 22.47 -36.49 -9.22
CA THR A 334 22.35 -35.69 -8.00
C THR A 334 23.67 -34.99 -7.68
N TYR A 335 23.57 -33.82 -7.00
CA TYR A 335 24.77 -33.14 -6.47
C TYR A 335 25.66 -34.08 -5.62
N LYS A 336 25.03 -34.88 -4.73
CA LYS A 336 25.74 -35.78 -3.84
C LYS A 336 26.50 -36.84 -4.61
N SER A 337 25.93 -37.39 -5.67
CA SER A 337 26.56 -38.40 -6.52
C SER A 337 27.80 -37.84 -7.23
N VAL A 338 27.66 -36.68 -7.89
CA VAL A 338 28.80 -36.03 -8.56
C VAL A 338 29.91 -35.67 -7.56
N GLN A 339 29.52 -35.12 -6.39
CA GLN A 339 30.47 -34.80 -5.33
C GLN A 339 31.20 -36.07 -4.80
N SER A 340 30.50 -37.18 -4.63
CA SER A 340 31.07 -38.44 -4.19
C SER A 340 32.08 -38.97 -5.20
N ILE A 341 31.73 -38.98 -6.49
CA ILE A 341 32.63 -39.41 -7.59
C ILE A 341 33.95 -38.62 -7.57
N LEU A 342 33.84 -37.27 -7.40
CA LEU A 342 35.02 -36.40 -7.32
C LEU A 342 35.87 -36.65 -6.06
N LYS A 343 35.22 -36.83 -4.91
CA LYS A 343 35.91 -37.06 -3.62
C LYS A 343 36.67 -38.41 -3.60
N THR A 344 36.07 -39.42 -4.20
CA THR A 344 36.67 -40.78 -4.24
C THR A 344 37.65 -40.98 -5.40
N GLY A 345 37.80 -39.99 -6.29
CA GLY A 345 38.67 -40.08 -7.46
C GLY A 345 38.15 -41.03 -8.56
N LEU A 346 36.89 -41.44 -8.49
CA LEU A 346 36.30 -42.32 -9.52
C LEU A 346 36.21 -41.64 -10.89
N ASP A 347 36.24 -40.32 -10.95
CA ASP A 347 36.33 -39.53 -12.19
C ASP A 347 37.60 -39.83 -13.00
N GLN A 348 38.65 -40.31 -12.37
CA GLN A 348 39.95 -40.63 -13.00
C GLN A 348 40.07 -42.10 -13.42
N GLN A 349 39.11 -42.95 -13.06
CA GLN A 349 39.09 -44.35 -13.43
C GLN A 349 38.31 -44.57 -14.74
N PRO A 350 38.63 -45.61 -15.54
CA PRO A 350 37.81 -45.95 -16.71
C PRO A 350 36.36 -46.21 -16.33
N LEU A 351 35.45 -45.88 -17.24
CA LEU A 351 34.04 -46.20 -17.04
C LEU A 351 33.83 -47.70 -16.93
N PRO A 352 32.92 -48.18 -16.06
CA PRO A 352 32.60 -49.60 -16.06
C PRO A 352 32.07 -50.00 -17.43
N GLU A 353 32.59 -51.07 -18.00
CA GLU A 353 32.04 -51.64 -19.22
C GLU A 353 30.58 -52.01 -18.97
N PRO A 354 29.65 -51.71 -19.93
CA PRO A 354 28.26 -52.14 -19.79
C PRO A 354 28.29 -53.66 -19.56
N ALA A 355 27.76 -54.11 -18.42
CA ALA A 355 27.63 -55.52 -18.14
C ALA A 355 26.84 -56.15 -19.31
N LEU A 356 27.50 -57.02 -20.09
CA LEU A 356 26.81 -57.83 -21.06
C LEU A 356 25.74 -58.59 -20.27
N THR A 357 24.49 -58.18 -20.40
CA THR A 357 23.34 -58.93 -19.91
C THR A 357 23.33 -60.24 -20.68
N VAL A 358 24.06 -61.24 -20.13
CA VAL A 358 23.90 -62.61 -20.59
C VAL A 358 22.46 -62.96 -20.23
N PRO A 359 21.62 -63.28 -21.22
CA PRO A 359 20.26 -63.72 -20.91
C PRO A 359 20.37 -64.95 -20.02
N LEU A 360 19.86 -64.89 -18.81
CA LEU A 360 19.77 -66.05 -17.92
C LEU A 360 18.98 -67.12 -18.68
N PRO A 361 19.52 -68.34 -18.79
CA PRO A 361 18.77 -69.40 -19.41
C PRO A 361 17.47 -69.63 -18.63
N PHE A 362 16.35 -69.54 -19.33
CA PHE A 362 15.02 -69.70 -18.76
C PHE A 362 14.73 -71.08 -18.23
N GLU A 363 15.66 -72.03 -18.40
CA GLU A 363 15.53 -73.40 -17.91
C GLU A 363 16.30 -73.59 -16.62
N HIS A 364 15.65 -73.48 -15.51
CA HIS A 364 16.17 -73.86 -14.21
C HIS A 364 15.25 -74.94 -13.63
N ALA A 365 15.87 -76.02 -13.07
CA ALA A 365 15.15 -77.19 -12.53
C ALA A 365 14.10 -76.87 -11.44
N HIS A 366 14.11 -75.65 -10.92
CA HIS A 366 13.14 -75.15 -9.92
C HIS A 366 12.13 -74.15 -10.46
N LEU A 367 12.14 -73.86 -11.77
CA LEU A 367 11.10 -73.04 -12.40
C LEU A 367 10.04 -73.95 -12.96
N ARG A 368 8.85 -73.92 -12.39
CA ARG A 368 7.68 -74.65 -12.89
C ARG A 368 7.21 -73.98 -14.19
N GLY A 369 7.32 -74.70 -15.31
CA GLY A 369 6.90 -74.27 -16.63
C GLY A 369 5.39 -74.05 -16.73
N THR A 370 4.94 -73.41 -17.82
CA THR A 370 3.53 -73.06 -18.12
C THR A 370 2.57 -74.27 -18.12
N THR A 371 3.07 -75.49 -18.25
CA THR A 371 2.30 -76.78 -18.22
C THR A 371 1.92 -77.23 -16.81
N TYR A 372 2.36 -76.56 -15.76
CA TYR A 372 2.05 -76.94 -14.37
C TYR A 372 0.67 -76.40 -13.89
N TYR A 373 0.09 -75.47 -14.61
CA TYR A 373 -1.16 -74.81 -14.26
C TYR A 373 -2.32 -75.17 -15.21
N GLN A 374 -2.26 -76.27 -15.92
CA GLN A 374 -3.42 -76.88 -16.66
C GLN A 374 -4.11 -77.86 -15.80
#